data_a60c351f16033e5eb82d6d04d411b5f4
#
_entry.id   a60c351f16033e5eb82d6d04d411b5f4
#
_cell.length_a   1.000
_cell.length_b   1.000
_cell.length_c   1.000
_cell.angle_alpha   90.00
_cell.angle_beta   90.00
_cell.angle_gamma   90.00
#
_symmetry.space_group_name_H-M   'P 1'
#
loop_
_entity.id
_entity.type
_entity.pdbx_description
1 polymer ?
#
loop_
_entity_poly.entity_id
_entity_poly.type
_entity_poly.pdbx_seq_one_letter_code
_entity_poly.pdbx_strand_id
1 'polypeptide(L)'
;ASCAPKTAPELPMETFFRNSEKTGYQISPDGRYFSYMAPYESRRNIFVQPVDGKQAVRITSETERDLAGYFWAGDNRILYLKDTGGDENFQLYGVDIDGTDPKAYTAVPGVRTTIIDPLEEIDSLMIIGTNERNPQIFDPYRLNLNTGEKTLLCENPGDVQGWQTDHDGKLRVAYAVVDGVNTQIRYRESEAEEFRPVLTTNFKEGVSFATFTPDNRMVYAITNLGRDKDALVLMDPATCEEKEVLYTNDTYDLAGVWYSEKEKKLLGVSYEGHKGTTRHFFDREAGELFGRMERHLRGYELGIVGSDKAEDKYIVYAGSDRTAGAYYIYDVATDTMTKLADLCPWIKQEEMAEMLPIEYTARDGERIEGYLTLPVGKTLRNAKNLPVVVNPHGGPWARDSWGFNPEAQFLANR
;
A
#
# COMPACT_ATOMS: atom_id res chain seq x y z
N ALA A 1 -9.50 -47.10 -5.98
CA ALA A 1 -10.07 -46.16 -6.94
C ALA A 1 -8.93 -45.25 -7.42
N SER A 2 -8.53 -45.37 -8.69
CA SER A 2 -7.58 -44.45 -9.34
C SER A 2 -8.28 -43.11 -9.51
N CYS A 3 -7.95 -42.13 -8.69
CA CYS A 3 -8.32 -40.74 -9.01
C CYS A 3 -7.63 -40.37 -10.33
N ALA A 4 -8.41 -40.09 -11.37
CA ALA A 4 -7.88 -39.48 -12.58
C ALA A 4 -7.17 -38.16 -12.17
N PRO A 5 -6.05 -37.80 -12.82
CA PRO A 5 -5.40 -36.53 -12.53
C PRO A 5 -6.41 -35.39 -12.74
N LYS A 6 -6.54 -34.53 -11.73
CA LYS A 6 -7.42 -33.38 -11.79
C LYS A 6 -6.88 -32.45 -12.91
N THR A 7 -7.68 -32.20 -13.93
CA THR A 7 -7.35 -31.24 -14.99
C THR A 7 -8.35 -30.08 -14.93
N ALA A 8 -7.88 -28.88 -15.12
CA ALA A 8 -8.76 -27.72 -15.29
C ALA A 8 -9.20 -27.61 -16.76
N PRO A 9 -10.41 -27.12 -17.05
CA PRO A 9 -10.80 -26.76 -18.41
C PRO A 9 -9.94 -25.60 -18.91
N GLU A 10 -9.77 -25.46 -20.20
CA GLU A 10 -9.22 -24.25 -20.79
C GLU A 10 -10.25 -23.12 -20.64
N LEU A 11 -9.85 -22.07 -19.90
CA LEU A 11 -10.70 -20.95 -19.56
C LEU A 11 -10.51 -19.78 -20.55
N PRO A 12 -11.55 -18.98 -20.86
CA PRO A 12 -11.40 -17.77 -21.65
C PRO A 12 -10.36 -16.82 -21.04
N MET A 13 -9.62 -16.09 -21.86
CA MET A 13 -8.61 -15.12 -21.41
C MET A 13 -9.21 -14.07 -20.44
N GLU A 14 -10.42 -13.61 -20.72
CA GLU A 14 -11.15 -12.66 -19.88
C GLU A 14 -11.32 -13.13 -18.42
N THR A 15 -11.37 -14.44 -18.17
CA THR A 15 -11.45 -14.99 -16.81
C THR A 15 -10.28 -14.51 -15.95
N PHE A 16 -9.10 -14.36 -16.55
CA PHE A 16 -7.88 -13.98 -15.83
C PHE A 16 -7.68 -12.46 -15.76
N PHE A 17 -8.16 -11.71 -16.74
CA PHE A 17 -7.85 -10.28 -16.91
C PHE A 17 -9.04 -9.34 -16.75
N ARG A 18 -10.22 -9.87 -16.48
CA ARG A 18 -11.39 -9.06 -16.18
C ARG A 18 -11.19 -8.30 -14.87
N ASN A 19 -11.47 -6.99 -14.88
CA ASN A 19 -11.39 -6.14 -13.71
C ASN A 19 -12.39 -6.56 -12.61
N SER A 20 -11.97 -6.47 -11.37
CA SER A 20 -12.83 -6.63 -10.20
C SER A 20 -13.96 -5.61 -10.20
N GLU A 21 -15.15 -6.03 -9.77
CA GLU A 21 -16.32 -5.12 -9.71
C GLU A 21 -16.24 -4.15 -8.54
N LYS A 22 -15.65 -4.58 -7.43
CA LYS A 22 -15.49 -3.74 -6.22
C LYS A 22 -14.05 -3.81 -5.73
N THR A 23 -13.46 -2.65 -5.48
CA THR A 23 -12.05 -2.53 -5.06
C THR A 23 -11.86 -1.36 -4.11
N GLY A 24 -10.66 -1.26 -3.50
CA GLY A 24 -10.26 -0.11 -2.73
C GLY A 24 -11.08 0.11 -1.47
N TYR A 25 -11.40 -0.96 -0.75
CA TYR A 25 -12.17 -0.88 0.48
C TYR A 25 -11.41 -0.12 1.56
N GLN A 26 -12.10 0.80 2.23
CA GLN A 26 -11.63 1.55 3.39
C GLN A 26 -12.72 1.63 4.45
N ILE A 27 -12.35 1.90 5.69
CA ILE A 27 -13.28 2.13 6.79
C ILE A 27 -13.26 3.61 7.20
N SER A 28 -14.39 4.16 7.63
CA SER A 28 -14.45 5.51 8.19
C SER A 28 -13.67 5.59 9.51
N PRO A 29 -13.10 6.77 9.85
CA PRO A 29 -12.37 6.96 11.10
C PRO A 29 -13.18 6.58 12.34
N ASP A 30 -14.49 6.79 12.34
CA ASP A 30 -15.42 6.44 13.44
C ASP A 30 -15.93 4.97 13.39
N GLY A 31 -15.51 4.18 12.41
CA GLY A 31 -15.89 2.77 12.26
C GLY A 31 -17.36 2.51 11.93
N ARG A 32 -18.16 3.54 11.56
CA ARG A 32 -19.58 3.38 11.24
C ARG A 32 -19.87 3.03 9.80
N TYR A 33 -18.95 3.39 8.89
CA TYR A 33 -19.08 3.18 7.47
C TYR A 33 -17.85 2.48 6.89
N PHE A 34 -18.04 1.81 5.78
CA PHE A 34 -16.97 1.46 4.87
C PHE A 34 -17.25 2.01 3.49
N SER A 35 -16.22 2.22 2.71
CA SER A 35 -16.29 2.73 1.35
C SER A 35 -15.57 1.79 0.39
N TYR A 36 -15.90 1.90 -0.88
CA TYR A 36 -15.27 1.14 -1.96
C TYR A 36 -15.50 1.82 -3.31
N MET A 37 -14.71 1.46 -4.30
CA MET A 37 -14.93 1.82 -5.68
C MET A 37 -15.66 0.71 -6.43
N ALA A 38 -16.67 1.09 -7.22
CA ALA A 38 -17.42 0.21 -8.09
C ALA A 38 -17.85 0.93 -9.38
N PRO A 39 -18.18 0.21 -10.46
CA PRO A 39 -18.61 0.82 -11.70
C PRO A 39 -19.95 1.56 -11.58
N TYR A 40 -19.99 2.76 -12.15
CA TYR A 40 -21.20 3.47 -12.53
C TYR A 40 -21.01 3.98 -13.96
N GLU A 41 -21.91 3.63 -14.89
CA GLU A 41 -21.78 3.92 -16.32
C GLU A 41 -20.40 3.55 -16.89
N SER A 42 -19.90 2.38 -16.48
CA SER A 42 -18.60 1.81 -16.89
C SER A 42 -17.36 2.54 -16.33
N ARG A 43 -17.51 3.46 -15.38
CA ARG A 43 -16.42 4.16 -14.69
C ARG A 43 -16.43 3.87 -13.21
N ARG A 44 -15.25 3.78 -12.60
CA ARG A 44 -15.10 3.58 -11.17
C ARG A 44 -15.50 4.83 -10.40
N ASN A 45 -16.46 4.66 -9.52
CA ASN A 45 -17.01 5.69 -8.64
C ASN A 45 -17.00 5.21 -7.19
N ILE A 46 -17.10 6.13 -6.25
CA ILE A 46 -17.03 5.86 -4.82
C ILE A 46 -18.44 5.60 -4.27
N PHE A 47 -18.53 4.56 -3.47
CA PHE A 47 -19.72 4.18 -2.71
C PHE A 47 -19.38 4.14 -1.22
N VAL A 48 -20.30 4.59 -0.39
CA VAL A 48 -20.23 4.54 1.07
C VAL A 48 -21.38 3.68 1.58
N GLN A 49 -21.10 2.78 2.51
CA GLN A 49 -22.08 1.87 3.07
C GLN A 49 -21.94 1.78 4.59
N PRO A 50 -23.06 1.88 5.36
CA PRO A 50 -23.04 1.63 6.79
C PRO A 50 -22.62 0.19 7.12
N VAL A 51 -21.83 0.02 8.18
CA VAL A 51 -21.35 -1.30 8.64
C VAL A 51 -22.50 -2.20 9.08
N ASP A 52 -23.63 -1.61 9.52
CA ASP A 52 -24.85 -2.33 9.96
C ASP A 52 -25.64 -2.99 8.81
N GLY A 53 -25.13 -2.98 7.59
CA GLY A 53 -25.70 -3.68 6.44
C GLY A 53 -26.77 -2.92 5.66
N LYS A 54 -26.98 -1.62 5.93
CA LYS A 54 -27.87 -0.77 5.12
C LYS A 54 -27.35 -0.57 3.71
N GLN A 55 -28.21 -0.03 2.84
CA GLN A 55 -27.88 0.17 1.43
C GLN A 55 -26.73 1.17 1.25
N ALA A 56 -25.84 0.85 0.31
CA ALA A 56 -24.77 1.75 -0.09
C ALA A 56 -25.29 2.98 -0.83
N VAL A 57 -24.66 4.12 -0.60
CA VAL A 57 -24.88 5.38 -1.31
C VAL A 57 -23.71 5.62 -2.25
N ARG A 58 -24.00 5.89 -3.52
CA ARG A 58 -22.98 6.35 -4.48
C ARG A 58 -22.81 7.85 -4.29
N ILE A 59 -21.57 8.28 -4.00
CA ILE A 59 -21.27 9.69 -3.67
C ILE A 59 -20.58 10.46 -4.81
N THR A 60 -20.13 9.77 -5.86
CA THR A 60 -19.55 10.38 -7.07
C THR A 60 -20.25 9.91 -8.33
N SER A 61 -20.13 10.65 -9.43
CA SER A 61 -20.88 10.38 -10.68
C SER A 61 -20.00 10.61 -11.92
N GLU A 62 -18.76 10.16 -11.88
CA GLU A 62 -17.85 10.29 -13.01
C GLU A 62 -18.24 9.31 -14.12
N THR A 63 -18.29 9.80 -15.35
CA THR A 63 -18.71 9.02 -16.54
C THR A 63 -17.66 8.98 -17.65
N GLU A 64 -16.68 9.87 -17.62
CA GLU A 64 -15.64 9.97 -18.64
C GLU A 64 -14.39 9.16 -18.27
N ARG A 65 -13.91 9.31 -17.03
CA ARG A 65 -12.68 8.70 -16.52
C ARG A 65 -12.92 8.01 -15.19
N ASP A 66 -12.12 6.96 -14.93
CA ASP A 66 -12.08 6.36 -13.59
C ASP A 66 -11.46 7.33 -12.59
N LEU A 67 -11.93 7.31 -11.36
CA LEU A 67 -11.24 7.96 -10.25
C LEU A 67 -9.90 7.24 -9.99
N ALA A 68 -8.82 7.99 -9.79
CA ALA A 68 -7.48 7.43 -9.57
C ALA A 68 -7.32 6.83 -8.17
N GLY A 69 -8.01 7.38 -7.17
CA GLY A 69 -7.99 6.92 -5.79
C GLY A 69 -8.78 7.85 -4.89
N TYR A 70 -8.98 7.43 -3.66
CA TYR A 70 -9.70 8.20 -2.66
C TYR A 70 -9.24 7.83 -1.24
N PHE A 71 -9.58 8.67 -0.27
CA PHE A 71 -9.33 8.43 1.16
C PHE A 71 -10.29 9.26 2.02
N TRP A 72 -10.45 8.86 3.27
CA TRP A 72 -11.28 9.58 4.25
C TRP A 72 -10.59 10.83 4.77
N ALA A 73 -11.35 11.89 5.01
CA ALA A 73 -10.94 13.11 5.68
C ALA A 73 -11.95 13.42 6.79
N GLY A 74 -11.67 12.94 7.99
CA GLY A 74 -12.64 12.89 9.08
C GLY A 74 -13.80 11.92 8.80
N ASP A 75 -14.84 11.97 9.63
CA ASP A 75 -15.92 10.97 9.64
C ASP A 75 -16.95 11.13 8.52
N ASN A 76 -17.04 12.31 7.92
CA ASN A 76 -18.15 12.68 7.03
C ASN A 76 -17.72 13.10 5.61
N ARG A 77 -16.43 13.08 5.30
CA ARG A 77 -15.92 13.54 4.01
C ARG A 77 -14.96 12.58 3.38
N ILE A 78 -15.05 12.41 2.08
CA ILE A 78 -14.11 11.66 1.26
C ILE A 78 -13.43 12.61 0.28
N LEU A 79 -12.10 12.50 0.19
CA LEU A 79 -11.28 13.16 -0.81
C LEU A 79 -10.92 12.18 -1.91
N TYR A 80 -10.83 12.65 -3.13
CA TYR A 80 -10.49 11.80 -4.28
C TYR A 80 -9.70 12.54 -5.34
N LEU A 81 -8.96 11.79 -6.12
CA LEU A 81 -8.13 12.27 -7.21
C LEU A 81 -8.75 11.89 -8.55
N LYS A 82 -8.83 12.85 -9.47
CA LYS A 82 -9.18 12.61 -10.87
C LYS A 82 -8.39 13.52 -11.81
N ASP A 83 -8.21 13.05 -13.03
CA ASP A 83 -7.64 13.81 -14.15
C ASP A 83 -8.74 14.29 -15.12
N THR A 84 -8.36 15.09 -16.10
CA THR A 84 -9.25 15.54 -17.15
C THR A 84 -8.80 14.99 -18.50
N GLY A 85 -9.69 14.21 -19.15
CA GLY A 85 -9.42 13.71 -20.49
C GLY A 85 -8.23 12.75 -20.63
N GLY A 86 -7.64 12.27 -19.53
CA GLY A 86 -6.48 11.39 -19.55
C GLY A 86 -5.14 12.12 -19.58
N ASP A 87 -5.10 13.38 -19.18
CA ASP A 87 -3.89 14.20 -19.12
C ASP A 87 -2.96 13.86 -17.93
N GLU A 88 -3.41 12.95 -17.03
CA GLU A 88 -2.70 12.51 -15.83
C GLU A 88 -2.33 13.64 -14.85
N ASN A 89 -2.87 14.84 -15.05
CA ASN A 89 -2.78 15.94 -14.10
C ASN A 89 -3.87 15.75 -13.03
N PHE A 90 -3.62 14.80 -12.13
CA PHE A 90 -4.56 14.46 -11.07
C PHE A 90 -4.76 15.63 -10.13
N GLN A 91 -6.00 15.97 -9.88
CA GLN A 91 -6.43 17.08 -9.05
C GLN A 91 -7.26 16.56 -7.88
N LEU A 92 -7.23 17.28 -6.77
CA LEU A 92 -7.89 16.90 -5.52
C LEU A 92 -9.29 17.50 -5.44
N TYR A 93 -10.26 16.64 -5.19
CA TYR A 93 -11.66 16.95 -4.95
C TYR A 93 -12.12 16.34 -3.63
N GLY A 94 -13.26 16.81 -3.12
CA GLY A 94 -13.90 16.22 -1.95
C GLY A 94 -15.41 16.24 -2.08
N VAL A 95 -16.07 15.34 -1.36
CA VAL A 95 -17.52 15.21 -1.29
C VAL A 95 -17.92 14.62 0.06
N ASP A 96 -19.06 15.00 0.59
CA ASP A 96 -19.56 14.39 1.81
C ASP A 96 -20.13 12.98 1.57
N ILE A 97 -20.19 12.16 2.60
CA ILE A 97 -20.58 10.74 2.51
C ILE A 97 -22.03 10.51 2.03
N ASP A 98 -22.85 11.53 2.00
CA ASP A 98 -24.19 11.51 1.42
C ASP A 98 -24.25 12.02 -0.03
N GLY A 99 -23.10 12.39 -0.61
CA GLY A 99 -22.97 12.93 -1.97
C GLY A 99 -23.19 14.44 -2.07
N THR A 100 -23.34 15.14 -0.96
CA THR A 100 -23.50 16.61 -0.93
C THR A 100 -22.15 17.32 -0.80
N ASP A 101 -22.17 18.65 -0.92
CA ASP A 101 -21.02 19.57 -0.80
C ASP A 101 -19.79 19.14 -1.63
N PRO A 102 -19.91 18.92 -2.94
CA PRO A 102 -18.74 18.66 -3.79
C PRO A 102 -17.84 19.89 -3.84
N LYS A 103 -16.55 19.69 -3.60
CA LYS A 103 -15.55 20.77 -3.54
C LYS A 103 -14.32 20.41 -4.38
N ALA A 104 -13.86 21.35 -5.18
CA ALA A 104 -12.60 21.26 -5.90
C ALA A 104 -11.51 22.01 -5.12
N TYR A 105 -10.48 21.30 -4.66
CA TYR A 105 -9.40 21.90 -3.87
C TYR A 105 -8.24 22.40 -4.73
N THR A 106 -7.91 21.68 -5.81
CA THR A 106 -6.76 21.99 -6.65
C THR A 106 -7.08 21.96 -8.15
N ALA A 107 -8.33 22.29 -8.52
CA ALA A 107 -8.80 22.24 -9.91
C ALA A 107 -8.22 23.39 -10.76
N VAL A 108 -6.93 23.37 -11.00
CA VAL A 108 -6.22 24.30 -11.88
C VAL A 108 -5.76 23.53 -13.14
N PRO A 109 -6.17 23.94 -14.35
CA PRO A 109 -5.82 23.26 -15.59
C PRO A 109 -4.30 23.08 -15.76
N GLY A 110 -3.86 21.86 -16.08
CA GLY A 110 -2.44 21.52 -16.29
C GLY A 110 -1.62 21.39 -15.00
N VAL A 111 -2.23 21.57 -13.83
CA VAL A 111 -1.59 21.38 -12.53
C VAL A 111 -1.87 19.97 -12.03
N ARG A 112 -0.80 19.30 -11.57
CA ARG A 112 -0.88 18.01 -10.90
C ARG A 112 -0.73 18.17 -9.40
N THR A 113 -1.54 17.44 -8.66
CA THR A 113 -1.49 17.36 -7.20
C THR A 113 -1.01 15.97 -6.77
N THR A 114 -0.13 15.93 -5.79
CA THR A 114 0.28 14.72 -5.07
C THR A 114 -0.11 14.85 -3.59
N ILE A 115 -0.40 13.74 -2.95
CA ILE A 115 -0.65 13.71 -1.51
C ILE A 115 0.68 13.43 -0.81
N ILE A 116 1.09 14.33 0.07
CA ILE A 116 2.30 14.17 0.89
C ILE A 116 1.91 13.50 2.21
N ASP A 117 0.93 14.08 2.90
CA ASP A 117 0.40 13.52 4.15
C ASP A 117 -1.09 13.89 4.29
N PRO A 118 -2.00 12.92 4.41
CA PRO A 118 -3.42 13.19 4.66
C PRO A 118 -3.69 13.81 6.03
N LEU A 119 -2.75 13.76 6.98
CA LEU A 119 -2.88 14.23 8.36
C LEU A 119 -4.13 13.64 9.04
N GLU A 120 -4.26 12.31 9.06
CA GLU A 120 -5.46 11.58 9.50
C GLU A 120 -5.93 11.96 10.91
N GLU A 121 -5.02 12.44 11.77
CA GLU A 121 -5.35 12.93 13.11
C GLU A 121 -5.82 14.39 13.15
N ILE A 122 -5.76 15.14 12.01
CA ILE A 122 -6.12 16.56 11.92
C ILE A 122 -7.14 16.76 10.81
N ASP A 123 -8.39 16.45 11.06
CA ASP A 123 -9.50 16.38 10.07
C ASP A 123 -9.65 17.60 9.15
N SER A 124 -9.09 18.75 9.52
CA SER A 124 -9.21 20.00 8.75
C SER A 124 -8.02 20.36 7.88
N LEU A 125 -6.93 19.59 7.95
CA LEU A 125 -5.69 19.90 7.27
C LEU A 125 -5.14 18.69 6.54
N MET A 126 -4.35 18.95 5.49
CA MET A 126 -3.49 17.94 4.84
C MET A 126 -2.27 18.61 4.21
N ILE A 127 -1.26 17.83 3.90
CA ILE A 127 -0.09 18.29 3.16
C ILE A 127 -0.14 17.73 1.75
N ILE A 128 -0.10 18.61 0.76
CA ILE A 128 -0.11 18.26 -0.66
C ILE A 128 1.12 18.83 -1.36
N GLY A 129 1.49 18.22 -2.46
CA GLY A 129 2.45 18.78 -3.41
C GLY A 129 1.74 19.24 -4.68
N THR A 130 2.05 20.42 -5.19
CA THR A 130 1.54 20.87 -6.49
C THR A 130 2.65 21.44 -7.37
N ASN A 131 2.52 21.28 -8.69
CA ASN A 131 3.47 21.82 -9.66
C ASN A 131 3.04 23.16 -10.28
N GLU A 132 2.25 23.97 -9.53
CA GLU A 132 1.74 25.27 -10.01
C GLU A 132 2.84 26.27 -10.40
N ARG A 133 3.93 26.33 -9.61
CA ARG A 133 5.05 27.24 -9.86
C ARG A 133 5.89 26.81 -11.06
N ASN A 134 6.10 25.52 -11.21
CA ASN A 134 6.88 24.94 -12.29
C ASN A 134 6.36 23.53 -12.62
N PRO A 135 5.99 23.23 -13.87
CA PRO A 135 5.40 21.93 -14.26
C PRO A 135 6.21 20.68 -13.88
N GLN A 136 7.51 20.83 -13.64
CA GLN A 136 8.42 19.72 -13.30
C GLN A 136 8.74 19.64 -11.80
N ILE A 137 8.29 20.61 -10.99
CA ILE A 137 8.68 20.73 -9.58
C ILE A 137 7.45 20.82 -8.71
N PHE A 138 7.37 19.94 -7.71
CA PHE A 138 6.26 19.91 -6.76
C PHE A 138 6.66 20.60 -5.46
N ASP A 139 6.00 21.71 -5.17
CA ASP A 139 6.16 22.43 -3.92
C ASP A 139 5.17 21.90 -2.87
N PRO A 140 5.56 21.75 -1.61
CA PRO A 140 4.67 21.29 -0.54
C PRO A 140 3.82 22.45 0.01
N TYR A 141 2.51 22.20 0.13
CA TYR A 141 1.54 23.12 0.69
C TYR A 141 0.76 22.47 1.83
N ARG A 142 0.44 23.27 2.86
CA ARG A 142 -0.61 22.93 3.82
C ARG A 142 -1.94 23.41 3.27
N LEU A 143 -2.85 22.47 3.04
CA LEU A 143 -4.21 22.73 2.57
C LEU A 143 -5.18 22.69 3.75
N ASN A 144 -5.99 23.74 3.89
CA ASN A 144 -7.12 23.75 4.81
C ASN A 144 -8.37 23.21 4.09
N LEU A 145 -8.87 22.06 4.52
CA LEU A 145 -10.00 21.38 3.89
C LEU A 145 -11.33 22.11 4.08
N ASN A 146 -11.47 22.92 5.13
CA ASN A 146 -12.69 23.71 5.37
C ASN A 146 -12.75 24.91 4.44
N THR A 147 -11.66 25.66 4.31
CA THR A 147 -11.62 26.91 3.54
C THR A 147 -11.16 26.70 2.09
N GLY A 148 -10.36 25.66 1.81
CA GLY A 148 -9.66 25.44 0.54
C GLY A 148 -8.38 26.28 0.40
N GLU A 149 -7.98 27.02 1.44
CA GLU A 149 -6.76 27.83 1.42
C GLU A 149 -5.51 26.95 1.45
N LYS A 150 -4.54 27.28 0.59
CA LYS A 150 -3.22 26.63 0.53
C LYS A 150 -2.15 27.58 1.05
N THR A 151 -1.33 27.10 1.98
CA THR A 151 -0.16 27.83 2.49
C THR A 151 1.12 27.09 2.04
N LEU A 152 1.99 27.78 1.30
CA LEU A 152 3.28 27.24 0.89
C LEU A 152 4.15 26.97 2.13
N LEU A 153 4.70 25.77 2.25
CA LEU A 153 5.59 25.38 3.35
C LEU A 153 7.07 25.68 3.06
N CYS A 154 7.46 25.50 1.83
CA CYS A 154 8.77 25.88 1.29
C CYS A 154 8.75 25.74 -0.23
N GLU A 155 9.69 26.36 -0.91
CA GLU A 155 9.94 26.09 -2.33
C GLU A 155 10.82 24.83 -2.47
N ASN A 156 10.45 23.95 -3.39
CA ASN A 156 11.31 22.83 -3.78
C ASN A 156 12.42 23.37 -4.71
N PRO A 157 13.69 23.19 -4.37
CA PRO A 157 14.81 23.66 -5.22
C PRO A 157 14.92 22.92 -6.58
N GLY A 158 14.12 21.86 -6.78
CA GLY A 158 14.05 21.10 -8.02
C GLY A 158 14.60 19.69 -7.94
N ASP A 159 15.27 19.34 -6.86
CA ASP A 159 15.89 18.02 -6.63
C ASP A 159 15.17 17.17 -5.56
N VAL A 160 14.22 17.74 -4.83
CA VAL A 160 13.44 17.00 -3.83
C VAL A 160 12.34 16.19 -4.50
N GLN A 161 12.33 14.88 -4.23
CA GLN A 161 11.39 13.92 -4.78
C GLN A 161 10.35 13.46 -3.77
N GLY A 162 10.60 13.65 -2.47
CA GLY A 162 9.71 13.22 -1.40
C GLY A 162 9.84 14.09 -0.16
N TRP A 163 8.78 14.08 0.63
CA TRP A 163 8.66 14.84 1.86
C TRP A 163 8.06 13.99 2.96
N GLN A 164 8.37 14.31 4.22
CA GLN A 164 7.77 13.63 5.37
C GLN A 164 7.54 14.62 6.52
N THR A 165 6.39 14.44 7.16
CA THR A 165 5.96 15.18 8.35
C THR A 165 6.25 14.39 9.62
N ASP A 166 6.22 15.08 10.74
CA ASP A 166 6.13 14.47 12.07
C ASP A 166 4.65 14.27 12.48
N HIS A 167 4.39 13.69 13.64
CA HIS A 167 3.04 13.45 14.17
C HIS A 167 2.21 14.71 14.42
N ASP A 168 2.84 15.89 14.50
CA ASP A 168 2.16 17.17 14.60
C ASP A 168 1.86 17.80 13.23
N GLY A 169 2.10 17.07 12.14
CA GLY A 169 1.90 17.52 10.76
C GLY A 169 2.89 18.62 10.34
N LYS A 170 4.07 18.67 10.96
CA LYS A 170 5.15 19.59 10.58
C LYS A 170 6.04 18.92 9.55
N LEU A 171 6.32 19.63 8.46
CA LEU A 171 7.19 19.13 7.39
C LEU A 171 8.65 19.17 7.84
N ARG A 172 9.22 18.01 8.19
CA ARG A 172 10.53 17.88 8.83
C ARG A 172 11.61 17.27 7.95
N VAL A 173 11.25 16.46 6.97
CA VAL A 173 12.19 15.69 6.15
C VAL A 173 11.96 15.94 4.67
N ALA A 174 13.04 16.05 3.90
CA ALA A 174 13.03 16.08 2.45
C ALA A 174 14.01 15.05 1.89
N TYR A 175 13.57 14.28 0.91
CA TYR A 175 14.37 13.30 0.18
C TYR A 175 14.72 13.86 -1.20
N ALA A 176 15.98 14.15 -1.44
CA ALA A 176 16.46 14.71 -2.69
C ALA A 176 17.30 13.71 -3.49
N VAL A 177 17.29 13.87 -4.82
CA VAL A 177 18.23 13.17 -5.70
C VAL A 177 19.32 14.13 -6.11
N VAL A 178 20.55 13.81 -5.72
CA VAL A 178 21.75 14.63 -6.02
C VAL A 178 22.68 13.87 -6.95
N ASP A 179 23.45 14.61 -7.77
CA ASP A 179 24.37 14.03 -8.76
C ASP A 179 23.72 12.98 -9.70
N GLY A 180 22.40 13.08 -9.88
CA GLY A 180 21.60 12.23 -10.74
C GLY A 180 21.33 10.79 -10.25
N VAL A 181 21.98 10.32 -9.17
CA VAL A 181 21.90 8.93 -8.69
C VAL A 181 21.92 8.76 -7.18
N ASN A 182 22.42 9.73 -6.43
CA ASN A 182 22.56 9.64 -4.99
C ASN A 182 21.31 10.17 -4.29
N THR A 183 20.88 9.52 -3.21
CA THR A 183 19.80 10.01 -2.37
C THR A 183 20.37 10.84 -1.24
N GLN A 184 19.81 12.01 -1.01
CA GLN A 184 20.19 12.90 0.09
C GLN A 184 18.99 13.14 1.00
N ILE A 185 19.13 12.83 2.28
CA ILE A 185 18.17 13.20 3.31
C ILE A 185 18.52 14.60 3.80
N ARG A 186 17.50 15.47 3.80
CA ARG A 186 17.58 16.81 4.38
C ARG A 186 16.58 16.91 5.51
N TYR A 187 17.00 17.55 6.58
CA TYR A 187 16.23 17.66 7.82
C TYR A 187 16.20 19.11 8.33
N ARG A 188 15.12 19.47 9.00
CA ARG A 188 14.97 20.69 9.80
C ARG A 188 14.24 20.40 11.10
N GLU A 189 14.61 21.10 12.18
CA GLU A 189 13.99 20.90 13.48
C GLU A 189 12.58 21.53 13.57
N SER A 190 12.35 22.59 12.81
CA SER A 190 11.06 23.27 12.73
C SER A 190 10.82 23.86 11.34
N GLU A 191 9.56 24.20 11.03
CA GLU A 191 9.20 24.85 9.76
C GLU A 191 9.75 26.29 9.63
N ALA A 192 10.28 26.87 10.71
CA ALA A 192 10.94 28.18 10.69
C ALA A 192 12.42 28.09 10.22
N GLU A 193 12.94 26.87 10.09
CA GLU A 193 14.33 26.64 9.69
C GLU A 193 14.41 26.15 8.26
N GLU A 194 15.59 26.38 7.63
CA GLU A 194 15.90 25.81 6.31
C GLU A 194 16.28 24.34 6.42
N PHE A 195 15.97 23.58 5.37
CA PHE A 195 16.42 22.19 5.26
C PHE A 195 17.94 22.13 5.10
N ARG A 196 18.62 21.32 5.92
CA ARG A 196 20.07 21.04 5.81
C ARG A 196 20.31 19.56 5.46
N PRO A 197 21.29 19.25 4.61
CA PRO A 197 21.72 17.89 4.36
C PRO A 197 22.19 17.20 5.65
N VAL A 198 21.75 15.96 5.88
CA VAL A 198 22.15 15.16 7.06
C VAL A 198 22.78 13.84 6.63
N LEU A 199 22.43 13.30 5.47
CA LEU A 199 23.00 12.07 4.94
C LEU A 199 22.94 12.09 3.41
N THR A 200 23.96 11.57 2.76
CA THR A 200 23.94 11.24 1.34
C THR A 200 24.36 9.78 1.17
N THR A 201 23.54 8.99 0.49
CA THR A 201 23.81 7.58 0.18
C THR A 201 23.93 7.39 -1.32
N ASN A 202 24.70 6.38 -1.72
CA ASN A 202 24.71 5.91 -3.11
C ASN A 202 23.53 4.94 -3.35
N PHE A 203 23.38 4.49 -4.59
CA PHE A 203 22.25 3.61 -4.98
C PHE A 203 22.25 2.21 -4.33
N LYS A 204 23.33 1.81 -3.61
CA LYS A 204 23.42 0.50 -2.93
C LYS A 204 22.96 0.55 -1.48
N GLU A 205 22.98 1.73 -0.90
CA GLU A 205 22.60 1.93 0.51
C GLU A 205 21.46 2.92 0.60
N GLY A 206 20.52 2.64 1.47
CA GLY A 206 19.34 3.46 1.66
C GLY A 206 18.96 3.65 3.12
N VAL A 207 18.28 4.75 3.37
CA VAL A 207 17.58 5.02 4.63
C VAL A 207 16.19 5.52 4.29
N SER A 208 15.17 4.88 4.86
CA SER A 208 13.78 5.29 4.78
C SER A 208 13.23 5.48 6.18
N PHE A 209 12.81 6.68 6.51
CA PHE A 209 12.14 6.94 7.79
C PHE A 209 10.71 6.41 7.70
N ALA A 210 10.40 5.37 8.49
CA ALA A 210 9.08 4.78 8.51
C ALA A 210 8.08 5.69 9.23
N THR A 211 8.42 6.16 10.43
CA THR A 211 7.63 7.14 11.19
C THR A 211 8.50 7.77 12.28
N PHE A 212 8.07 8.90 12.80
CA PHE A 212 8.69 9.50 13.99
C PHE A 212 8.31 8.71 15.26
N THR A 213 9.13 8.86 16.30
CA THR A 213 8.73 8.45 17.66
C THR A 213 7.60 9.34 18.18
N PRO A 214 6.81 8.91 19.18
CA PRO A 214 5.67 9.69 19.68
C PRO A 214 6.01 11.12 20.16
N ASP A 215 7.25 11.35 20.56
CA ASP A 215 7.75 12.66 20.99
C ASP A 215 8.38 13.49 19.86
N ASN A 216 8.32 13.01 18.63
CA ASN A 216 8.89 13.62 17.42
C ASN A 216 10.42 13.89 17.47
N ARG A 217 11.16 13.18 18.34
CA ARG A 217 12.61 13.39 18.50
C ARG A 217 13.46 12.45 17.69
N MET A 218 13.02 11.22 17.57
CA MET A 218 13.70 10.16 16.84
C MET A 218 12.81 9.65 15.72
N VAL A 219 13.36 8.80 14.85
CA VAL A 219 12.61 8.08 13.84
C VAL A 219 12.86 6.58 13.92
N TYR A 220 11.84 5.80 13.64
CA TYR A 220 12.00 4.41 13.26
C TYR A 220 12.38 4.39 11.77
N ALA A 221 13.55 3.87 11.47
CA ALA A 221 14.05 3.84 10.10
C ALA A 221 14.34 2.41 9.62
N ILE A 222 14.09 2.16 8.36
CA ILE A 222 14.53 0.94 7.66
C ILE A 222 15.77 1.31 6.87
N THR A 223 16.87 0.58 7.05
CA THR A 223 18.16 0.92 6.45
C THR A 223 19.06 -0.28 6.29
N ASN A 224 19.85 -0.29 5.21
CA ASN A 224 20.96 -1.20 4.99
C ASN A 224 22.34 -0.54 5.10
N LEU A 225 22.46 0.61 5.75
CA LEU A 225 23.76 1.28 5.94
C LEU A 225 24.77 0.34 6.59
N GLY A 226 25.89 0.07 5.88
CA GLY A 226 26.96 -0.80 6.34
C GLY A 226 26.57 -2.28 6.50
N ARG A 227 25.47 -2.73 5.91
CA ARG A 227 24.99 -4.12 5.98
C ARG A 227 24.37 -4.58 4.66
N ASP A 228 24.22 -5.89 4.48
CA ASP A 228 23.64 -6.49 3.27
C ASP A 228 22.10 -6.35 3.25
N LYS A 229 21.45 -6.64 4.38
CA LYS A 229 20.00 -6.62 4.52
C LYS A 229 19.52 -5.43 5.32
N ASP A 230 18.30 -4.98 5.02
CA ASP A 230 17.64 -3.93 5.79
C ASP A 230 17.46 -4.32 7.26
N ALA A 231 17.70 -3.37 8.14
CA ALA A 231 17.39 -3.43 9.55
C ALA A 231 16.36 -2.35 9.91
N LEU A 232 15.53 -2.63 10.91
CA LEU A 232 14.75 -1.60 11.59
C LEU A 232 15.58 -1.04 12.74
N VAL A 233 15.77 0.26 12.72
CA VAL A 233 16.60 0.97 13.71
C VAL A 233 15.86 2.16 14.31
N LEU A 234 16.23 2.53 15.53
CA LEU A 234 15.95 3.84 16.09
C LEU A 234 17.07 4.79 15.67
N MET A 235 16.74 5.89 15.02
CA MET A 235 17.69 6.80 14.40
C MET A 235 17.42 8.25 14.77
N ASP A 236 18.47 9.02 14.96
CA ASP A 236 18.39 10.48 15.12
C ASP A 236 18.21 11.14 13.75
N PRO A 237 17.06 11.78 13.46
CA PRO A 237 16.80 12.35 12.14
C PRO A 237 17.72 13.54 11.81
N ALA A 238 18.29 14.19 12.81
CA ALA A 238 19.16 15.35 12.65
C ALA A 238 20.60 15.00 12.21
N THR A 239 21.02 13.75 12.41
CA THR A 239 22.38 13.27 12.11
C THR A 239 22.39 11.97 11.33
N CYS A 240 21.24 11.27 11.22
CA CYS A 240 21.13 9.89 10.72
C CYS A 240 22.02 8.89 11.48
N GLU A 241 22.34 9.17 12.74
CA GLU A 241 23.07 8.24 13.61
C GLU A 241 22.11 7.18 14.13
N GLU A 242 22.44 5.90 13.90
CA GLU A 242 21.72 4.78 14.51
C GLU A 242 21.97 4.76 16.02
N LYS A 243 20.89 4.78 16.80
CA LYS A 243 20.96 4.70 18.28
C LYS A 243 20.74 3.29 18.77
N GLU A 244 19.88 2.53 18.12
CA GLU A 244 19.53 1.16 18.48
C GLU A 244 19.09 0.39 17.26
N VAL A 245 19.52 -0.87 17.15
CA VAL A 245 19.01 -1.83 16.16
C VAL A 245 17.85 -2.60 16.81
N LEU A 246 16.65 -2.41 16.29
CA LEU A 246 15.43 -3.00 16.83
C LEU A 246 15.12 -4.39 16.25
N TYR A 247 15.43 -4.58 14.96
CA TYR A 247 15.22 -5.85 14.29
C TYR A 247 16.13 -6.00 13.06
N THR A 248 16.58 -7.22 12.82
CA THR A 248 17.32 -7.62 11.62
C THR A 248 16.80 -8.96 11.09
N ASN A 249 16.96 -9.19 9.79
CA ASN A 249 16.71 -10.47 9.15
C ASN A 249 17.92 -10.82 8.27
N ASP A 250 18.48 -12.02 8.45
CA ASP A 250 19.69 -12.42 7.73
C ASP A 250 19.42 -12.85 6.27
N THR A 251 18.15 -13.02 5.89
CA THR A 251 17.76 -13.55 4.59
C THR A 251 17.03 -12.55 3.72
N TYR A 252 16.11 -11.79 4.31
CA TYR A 252 15.19 -10.91 3.59
C TYR A 252 15.28 -9.46 4.05
N ASP A 253 15.11 -8.54 3.11
CA ASP A 253 14.94 -7.13 3.40
C ASP A 253 13.57 -6.87 4.02
N LEU A 254 13.47 -5.83 4.84
CA LEU A 254 12.23 -5.45 5.51
C LEU A 254 11.27 -4.77 4.51
N ALA A 255 9.99 -5.11 4.60
CA ALA A 255 8.94 -4.54 3.76
C ALA A 255 8.24 -3.33 4.39
N GLY A 256 8.15 -3.29 5.72
CA GLY A 256 7.49 -2.20 6.42
C GLY A 256 7.31 -2.44 7.91
N VAL A 257 6.75 -1.44 8.56
CA VAL A 257 6.42 -1.46 9.99
C VAL A 257 4.91 -1.45 10.19
N TRP A 258 4.46 -2.00 11.29
CA TRP A 258 3.11 -1.83 11.80
C TRP A 258 3.17 -0.94 13.06
N TYR A 259 2.54 0.21 12.97
CA TYR A 259 2.47 1.23 14.01
C TYR A 259 1.01 1.49 14.40
N SER A 260 0.71 1.60 15.68
CA SER A 260 -0.60 1.99 16.18
C SER A 260 -0.61 3.50 16.40
N GLU A 261 -1.44 4.21 15.67
CA GLU A 261 -1.65 5.65 15.90
C GLU A 261 -2.44 5.90 17.18
N LYS A 262 -3.33 5.02 17.56
CA LYS A 262 -4.07 5.07 18.82
C LYS A 262 -3.14 4.95 20.04
N GLU A 263 -2.27 3.94 20.03
CA GLU A 263 -1.38 3.67 21.15
C GLU A 263 -0.04 4.43 21.07
N LYS A 264 0.23 5.10 19.94
CA LYS A 264 1.50 5.75 19.63
C LYS A 264 2.67 4.77 19.80
N LYS A 265 2.56 3.58 19.21
CA LYS A 265 3.46 2.46 19.49
C LYS A 265 3.80 1.66 18.23
N LEU A 266 5.08 1.29 18.13
CA LEU A 266 5.54 0.32 17.14
C LEU A 266 5.09 -1.09 17.56
N LEU A 267 4.25 -1.73 16.73
CA LEU A 267 3.66 -3.05 17.01
C LEU A 267 4.46 -4.20 16.39
N GLY A 268 5.06 -3.99 15.24
CA GLY A 268 5.78 -5.05 14.54
C GLY A 268 6.46 -4.59 13.26
N VAL A 269 7.10 -5.54 12.61
CA VAL A 269 7.78 -5.38 11.32
C VAL A 269 7.41 -6.54 10.40
N SER A 270 7.43 -6.30 9.11
CA SER A 270 7.15 -7.32 8.10
C SER A 270 8.27 -7.41 7.06
N TYR A 271 8.39 -8.58 6.45
CA TYR A 271 9.26 -8.84 5.32
C TYR A 271 8.59 -9.84 4.36
N GLU A 272 8.96 -9.76 3.08
CA GLU A 272 8.47 -10.69 2.08
C GLU A 272 9.31 -11.95 2.14
N GLY A 273 8.71 -13.04 2.64
CA GLY A 273 9.36 -14.33 2.77
C GLY A 273 9.29 -15.16 1.49
N HIS A 274 9.76 -16.38 1.56
CA HIS A 274 9.73 -17.34 0.45
C HIS A 274 8.28 -17.66 -0.02
N LYS A 275 7.31 -17.61 0.88
CA LYS A 275 5.89 -17.83 0.59
C LYS A 275 5.04 -16.79 1.33
N GLY A 276 4.95 -15.61 0.75
CA GLY A 276 4.15 -14.50 1.26
C GLY A 276 4.79 -13.72 2.42
N THR A 277 4.03 -12.80 2.97
CA THR A 277 4.49 -11.85 3.99
C THR A 277 4.63 -12.50 5.35
N THR A 278 5.80 -12.38 5.94
CA THR A 278 6.07 -12.80 7.32
C THR A 278 6.13 -11.57 8.23
N ARG A 279 5.63 -11.73 9.45
CA ARG A 279 5.56 -10.64 10.45
C ARG A 279 6.28 -11.03 11.73
N HIS A 280 7.00 -10.07 12.30
CA HIS A 280 7.55 -10.16 13.64
C HIS A 280 6.86 -9.10 14.51
N PHE A 281 6.25 -9.53 15.62
CA PHE A 281 5.53 -8.64 16.52
C PHE A 281 6.41 -8.29 17.72
N PHE A 282 6.58 -7.00 17.96
CA PHE A 282 7.18 -6.47 19.20
C PHE A 282 6.14 -6.44 20.31
N ASP A 283 4.88 -6.24 19.93
CA ASP A 283 3.73 -6.22 20.83
C ASP A 283 3.01 -7.55 20.84
N ARG A 284 2.81 -8.12 22.04
CA ARG A 284 2.14 -9.42 22.19
C ARG A 284 0.66 -9.36 21.82
N GLU A 285 -0.04 -8.28 22.19
CA GLU A 285 -1.48 -8.15 21.95
C GLU A 285 -1.75 -7.96 20.44
N ALA A 286 -0.89 -7.23 19.74
CA ALA A 286 -0.92 -7.12 18.29
C ALA A 286 -0.72 -8.49 17.60
N GLY A 287 0.21 -9.30 18.09
CA GLY A 287 0.41 -10.68 17.61
C GLY A 287 -0.80 -11.58 17.88
N GLU A 288 -1.41 -11.49 19.06
CA GLU A 288 -2.64 -12.22 19.41
C GLU A 288 -3.84 -11.77 18.56
N LEU A 289 -3.98 -10.47 18.30
CA LEU A 289 -4.99 -9.89 17.43
C LEU A 289 -4.86 -10.42 15.99
N PHE A 290 -3.67 -10.35 15.44
CA PHE A 290 -3.42 -10.86 14.09
C PHE A 290 -3.67 -12.37 14.00
N GLY A 291 -3.23 -13.14 15.01
CA GLY A 291 -3.49 -14.57 15.09
C GLY A 291 -4.99 -14.94 15.24
N ARG A 292 -5.83 -14.04 15.79
CA ARG A 292 -7.30 -14.21 15.76
C ARG A 292 -7.82 -14.09 14.33
N MET A 293 -7.40 -13.05 13.60
CA MET A 293 -7.78 -12.86 12.19
C MET A 293 -7.40 -14.07 11.33
N GLU A 294 -6.17 -14.59 11.48
CA GLU A 294 -5.71 -15.79 10.76
C GLU A 294 -6.54 -17.04 11.03
N ARG A 295 -7.08 -17.20 12.24
CA ARG A 295 -7.94 -18.33 12.56
C ARG A 295 -9.27 -18.34 11.80
N HIS A 296 -9.80 -17.15 11.48
CA HIS A 296 -11.01 -17.01 10.65
C HIS A 296 -10.75 -17.34 9.17
N LEU A 297 -9.55 -17.10 8.68
CA LEU A 297 -9.22 -17.16 7.24
C LEU A 297 -8.04 -18.11 6.98
N ARG A 298 -8.10 -19.30 7.58
CA ARG A 298 -7.04 -20.30 7.45
C ARG A 298 -6.75 -20.68 6.01
N GLY A 299 -5.48 -20.71 5.66
CA GLY A 299 -5.01 -21.06 4.33
C GLY A 299 -4.96 -19.90 3.33
N TYR A 300 -5.30 -18.70 3.77
CA TYR A 300 -5.10 -17.47 3.03
C TYR A 300 -3.99 -16.63 3.66
N GLU A 301 -3.32 -15.87 2.83
CA GLU A 301 -2.45 -14.80 3.25
C GLU A 301 -3.29 -13.56 3.57
N LEU A 302 -3.01 -12.92 4.71
CA LEU A 302 -3.77 -11.78 5.20
C LEU A 302 -2.96 -10.49 5.10
N GLY A 303 -3.65 -9.41 4.69
CA GLY A 303 -3.17 -8.04 4.76
C GLY A 303 -4.17 -7.17 5.51
N ILE A 304 -3.72 -6.40 6.49
CA ILE A 304 -4.51 -5.32 7.07
C ILE A 304 -4.46 -4.15 6.08
N VAL A 305 -5.63 -3.73 5.60
CA VAL A 305 -5.77 -2.62 4.63
C VAL A 305 -5.91 -1.29 5.35
N GLY A 306 -6.55 -1.29 6.50
CA GLY A 306 -6.76 -0.12 7.35
C GLY A 306 -7.64 -0.45 8.55
N SER A 307 -7.76 0.50 9.47
CA SER A 307 -8.61 0.42 10.65
C SER A 307 -9.37 1.72 10.88
N ASP A 308 -10.37 1.68 11.75
CA ASP A 308 -10.92 2.90 12.33
C ASP A 308 -9.93 3.53 13.33
N LYS A 309 -10.13 4.77 13.75
CA LYS A 309 -9.26 5.47 14.73
C LYS A 309 -9.22 4.76 16.09
N ALA A 310 -10.28 4.05 16.44
CA ALA A 310 -10.34 3.29 17.68
C ALA A 310 -9.58 1.96 17.61
N GLU A 311 -9.14 1.54 16.42
CA GLU A 311 -8.55 0.23 16.15
C GLU A 311 -9.43 -0.93 16.65
N ASP A 312 -10.77 -0.71 16.61
CA ASP A 312 -11.78 -1.69 16.99
C ASP A 312 -12.32 -2.46 15.77
N LYS A 313 -12.17 -1.91 14.57
CA LYS A 313 -12.54 -2.55 13.31
C LYS A 313 -11.43 -2.41 12.27
N TYR A 314 -11.21 -3.48 11.54
CA TYR A 314 -10.16 -3.56 10.52
C TYR A 314 -10.75 -4.00 9.18
N ILE A 315 -10.35 -3.35 8.09
CA ILE A 315 -10.50 -3.90 6.75
C ILE A 315 -9.34 -4.86 6.50
N VAL A 316 -9.68 -6.12 6.23
CA VAL A 316 -8.73 -7.20 5.99
C VAL A 316 -8.87 -7.70 4.57
N TYR A 317 -7.77 -7.81 3.87
CA TYR A 317 -7.66 -8.55 2.61
C TYR A 317 -7.19 -9.97 2.91
N ALA A 318 -7.77 -10.96 2.23
CA ALA A 318 -7.30 -12.33 2.28
C ALA A 318 -7.23 -12.93 0.87
N GLY A 319 -6.07 -13.47 0.52
CA GLY A 319 -5.80 -14.03 -0.82
C GLY A 319 -4.92 -15.27 -0.78
N SER A 320 -4.69 -15.87 -1.94
CA SER A 320 -3.76 -16.98 -2.11
C SER A 320 -3.22 -16.98 -3.54
N ASP A 321 -2.38 -17.95 -3.86
CA ASP A 321 -1.90 -18.19 -5.24
C ASP A 321 -3.00 -18.60 -6.23
N ARG A 322 -4.17 -19.05 -5.73
CA ARG A 322 -5.28 -19.56 -6.54
C ARG A 322 -6.55 -18.73 -6.48
N THR A 323 -6.53 -17.61 -5.79
CA THR A 323 -7.63 -16.64 -5.76
C THR A 323 -7.11 -15.22 -5.67
N ALA A 324 -7.71 -14.31 -6.43
CA ALA A 324 -7.42 -12.89 -6.33
C ALA A 324 -7.81 -12.30 -4.97
N GLY A 325 -8.49 -13.08 -4.12
CA GLY A 325 -8.81 -12.74 -2.76
C GLY A 325 -10.16 -12.06 -2.58
N ALA A 326 -10.38 -11.66 -1.32
CA ALA A 326 -11.59 -11.01 -0.88
C ALA A 326 -11.28 -9.98 0.22
N TYR A 327 -12.17 -9.01 0.36
CA TYR A 327 -12.15 -8.07 1.46
C TYR A 327 -13.12 -8.46 2.56
N TYR A 328 -12.72 -8.23 3.77
CA TYR A 328 -13.47 -8.52 5.00
C TYR A 328 -13.41 -7.31 5.93
N ILE A 329 -14.42 -7.21 6.80
CA ILE A 329 -14.35 -6.38 7.99
C ILE A 329 -14.22 -7.28 9.20
N TYR A 330 -13.25 -7.00 10.06
CA TYR A 330 -13.02 -7.68 11.31
C TYR A 330 -13.40 -6.77 12.47
N ASP A 331 -14.30 -7.23 13.36
CA ASP A 331 -14.71 -6.55 14.58
C ASP A 331 -13.99 -7.20 15.77
N VAL A 332 -13.16 -6.40 16.45
CA VAL A 332 -12.29 -6.86 17.55
C VAL A 332 -13.11 -7.28 18.77
N ALA A 333 -14.17 -6.53 19.09
CA ALA A 333 -14.98 -6.74 20.30
C ALA A 333 -15.78 -8.05 20.24
N THR A 334 -16.28 -8.39 19.07
CA THR A 334 -17.10 -9.58 18.84
C THR A 334 -16.31 -10.77 18.29
N ASP A 335 -15.04 -10.58 17.94
CA ASP A 335 -14.20 -11.56 17.23
C ASP A 335 -14.88 -12.11 15.97
N THR A 336 -15.48 -11.22 15.15
CA THR A 336 -16.20 -11.62 13.95
C THR A 336 -15.52 -11.12 12.68
N MET A 337 -15.47 -11.99 11.67
CA MET A 337 -14.93 -11.71 10.35
C MET A 337 -16.05 -11.79 9.32
N THR A 338 -16.47 -10.65 8.78
CA THR A 338 -17.56 -10.55 7.82
C THR A 338 -17.02 -10.25 6.42
N LYS A 339 -17.35 -11.10 5.45
CA LYS A 339 -16.95 -10.89 4.06
C LYS A 339 -17.69 -9.70 3.46
N LEU A 340 -16.97 -8.77 2.83
CA LEU A 340 -17.50 -7.62 2.11
C LEU A 340 -17.65 -7.92 0.61
N ALA A 341 -16.61 -8.46 -0.03
CA ALA A 341 -16.66 -8.83 -1.45
C ALA A 341 -15.50 -9.75 -1.84
N ASP A 342 -15.75 -10.63 -2.80
CA ASP A 342 -14.70 -11.29 -3.58
C ASP A 342 -14.20 -10.34 -4.68
N LEU A 343 -12.89 -10.30 -4.92
CA LEU A 343 -12.31 -9.50 -6.02
C LEU A 343 -12.69 -10.09 -7.39
N CYS A 344 -12.59 -11.40 -7.53
CA CYS A 344 -12.88 -12.11 -8.77
C CYS A 344 -13.80 -13.31 -8.50
N PRO A 345 -15.12 -13.10 -8.23
CA PRO A 345 -16.05 -14.17 -7.84
C PRO A 345 -16.26 -15.23 -8.94
N TRP A 346 -15.87 -14.95 -10.17
CA TRP A 346 -15.94 -15.91 -11.30
C TRP A 346 -14.75 -16.88 -11.33
N ILE A 347 -13.67 -16.64 -10.55
CA ILE A 347 -12.51 -17.54 -10.46
C ILE A 347 -12.80 -18.62 -9.43
N LYS A 348 -12.66 -19.89 -9.85
CA LYS A 348 -12.77 -21.05 -8.97
C LYS A 348 -11.39 -21.55 -8.62
N GLN A 349 -11.07 -21.60 -7.34
CA GLN A 349 -9.75 -22.02 -6.85
C GLN A 349 -9.31 -23.40 -7.34
N GLU A 350 -10.27 -24.32 -7.49
CA GLU A 350 -10.00 -25.68 -7.98
C GLU A 350 -9.60 -25.76 -9.46
N GLU A 351 -9.84 -24.70 -10.23
CA GLU A 351 -9.44 -24.55 -11.63
C GLU A 351 -8.10 -23.81 -11.77
N MET A 352 -7.55 -23.26 -10.69
CA MET A 352 -6.31 -22.49 -10.68
C MET A 352 -5.11 -23.34 -10.29
N ALA A 353 -3.98 -23.03 -10.88
CA ALA A 353 -2.69 -23.65 -10.64
C ALA A 353 -2.06 -23.19 -9.32
N GLU A 354 -1.33 -24.08 -8.65
CA GLU A 354 -0.54 -23.75 -7.47
C GLU A 354 0.76 -23.06 -7.87
N MET A 355 1.15 -22.01 -7.14
CA MET A 355 2.42 -21.32 -7.28
C MET A 355 3.42 -21.89 -6.25
N LEU A 356 4.40 -22.61 -6.76
CA LEU A 356 5.42 -23.28 -5.95
C LEU A 356 6.63 -22.37 -5.81
N PRO A 357 7.06 -22.01 -4.60
CA PRO A 357 8.37 -21.44 -4.40
C PRO A 357 9.46 -22.41 -4.84
N ILE A 358 10.43 -21.91 -5.58
CA ILE A 358 11.59 -22.67 -6.04
C ILE A 358 12.90 -21.94 -5.74
N GLU A 359 13.98 -22.70 -5.75
CA GLU A 359 15.32 -22.18 -5.55
C GLU A 359 16.29 -22.92 -6.49
N TYR A 360 17.24 -22.20 -7.03
CA TYR A 360 18.31 -22.78 -7.82
C TYR A 360 19.61 -21.97 -7.64
N THR A 361 20.73 -22.62 -7.95
CA THR A 361 22.04 -21.95 -7.94
C THR A 361 22.39 -21.47 -9.34
N ALA A 362 22.67 -20.19 -9.47
CA ALA A 362 23.14 -19.57 -10.70
C ALA A 362 24.58 -20.00 -11.05
N ARG A 363 25.06 -19.67 -12.25
CA ARG A 363 26.39 -20.08 -12.74
C ARG A 363 27.56 -19.51 -11.94
N ASP A 364 27.36 -18.36 -11.32
CA ASP A 364 28.32 -17.65 -10.45
C ASP A 364 28.27 -18.14 -8.99
N GLY A 365 27.36 -19.07 -8.67
CA GLY A 365 27.20 -19.63 -7.33
C GLY A 365 26.12 -18.95 -6.49
N GLU A 366 25.51 -17.88 -6.97
CA GLU A 366 24.45 -17.17 -6.26
C GLU A 366 23.18 -18.02 -6.16
N ARG A 367 22.53 -17.96 -5.02
CA ARG A 367 21.24 -18.57 -4.75
C ARG A 367 20.12 -17.67 -5.30
N ILE A 368 19.34 -18.21 -6.21
CA ILE A 368 18.21 -17.50 -6.83
C ILE A 368 16.91 -18.13 -6.36
N GLU A 369 16.05 -17.31 -5.79
CA GLU A 369 14.66 -17.66 -5.47
C GLU A 369 13.74 -17.29 -6.62
N GLY A 370 12.65 -18.04 -6.77
CA GLY A 370 11.63 -17.78 -7.79
C GLY A 370 10.36 -18.56 -7.52
N TYR A 371 9.41 -18.44 -8.43
CA TYR A 371 8.12 -19.12 -8.35
C TYR A 371 7.88 -19.93 -9.61
N LEU A 372 7.35 -21.15 -9.44
CA LEU A 372 6.98 -22.05 -10.53
C LEU A 372 5.49 -22.33 -10.47
N THR A 373 4.77 -21.99 -11.54
CA THR A 373 3.35 -22.31 -11.70
C THR A 373 3.22 -23.42 -12.75
N LEU A 374 2.72 -24.58 -12.35
CA LEU A 374 2.51 -25.74 -13.22
C LEU A 374 1.02 -25.87 -13.58
N PRO A 375 0.68 -26.41 -14.78
CA PRO A 375 -0.70 -26.70 -15.11
C PRO A 375 -1.40 -27.56 -14.06
N VAL A 376 -2.67 -27.33 -13.81
CA VAL A 376 -3.48 -28.07 -12.83
C VAL A 376 -3.34 -29.59 -13.04
N GLY A 377 -3.02 -30.32 -11.97
CA GLY A 377 -2.77 -31.78 -12.01
C GLY A 377 -1.36 -32.17 -12.40
N LYS A 378 -0.49 -31.20 -12.71
CA LYS A 378 0.95 -31.45 -12.87
C LYS A 378 1.67 -31.19 -11.55
N THR A 379 2.78 -31.88 -11.36
CA THR A 379 3.69 -31.78 -10.22
C THR A 379 5.13 -31.80 -10.73
N LEU A 380 6.09 -31.44 -9.91
CA LEU A 380 7.52 -31.54 -10.25
C LEU A 380 7.93 -32.95 -10.72
N ARG A 381 7.21 -33.98 -10.30
CA ARG A 381 7.50 -35.37 -10.67
C ARG A 381 7.00 -35.78 -12.05
N ASN A 382 5.84 -35.24 -12.47
CA ASN A 382 5.14 -35.63 -13.70
C ASN A 382 5.09 -34.54 -14.79
N ALA A 383 5.56 -33.35 -14.51
CA ALA A 383 5.71 -32.26 -15.49
C ALA A 383 6.94 -32.53 -16.38
N LYS A 384 6.70 -33.10 -17.56
CA LYS A 384 7.75 -33.41 -18.54
C LYS A 384 7.36 -32.89 -19.90
N ASN A 385 8.36 -32.36 -20.64
CA ASN A 385 8.22 -31.87 -22.01
C ASN A 385 7.15 -30.76 -22.15
N LEU A 386 7.00 -29.92 -21.13
CA LEU A 386 6.13 -28.75 -21.17
C LEU A 386 6.90 -27.56 -21.74
N PRO A 387 6.25 -26.67 -22.48
CA PRO A 387 6.81 -25.35 -22.77
C PRO A 387 7.13 -24.62 -21.47
N VAL A 388 8.18 -23.82 -21.47
CA VAL A 388 8.57 -22.99 -20.33
C VAL A 388 8.52 -21.51 -20.72
N VAL A 389 7.84 -20.71 -19.93
CA VAL A 389 7.88 -19.26 -20.03
C VAL A 389 8.62 -18.74 -18.80
N VAL A 390 9.67 -17.93 -19.02
CA VAL A 390 10.39 -17.23 -17.97
C VAL A 390 9.95 -15.77 -17.99
N ASN A 391 9.42 -15.30 -16.87
CA ASN A 391 8.92 -13.96 -16.71
C ASN A 391 9.68 -13.25 -15.56
N PRO A 392 10.82 -12.62 -15.84
CA PRO A 392 11.58 -11.90 -14.81
C PRO A 392 10.88 -10.59 -14.48
N HIS A 393 10.90 -10.20 -13.20
CA HIS A 393 10.43 -8.88 -12.77
C HIS A 393 11.23 -7.74 -13.42
N GLY A 394 10.61 -6.57 -13.48
CA GLY A 394 11.29 -5.32 -13.86
C GLY A 394 12.21 -4.82 -12.74
N GLY A 395 12.90 -3.72 -12.98
CA GLY A 395 13.77 -3.15 -11.96
C GLY A 395 15.07 -2.61 -12.55
N PRO A 396 16.25 -2.95 -11.98
CA PRO A 396 16.63 -4.25 -11.41
C PRO A 396 16.28 -4.50 -9.94
N TRP A 397 16.19 -3.48 -9.11
CA TRP A 397 15.92 -3.64 -7.67
C TRP A 397 14.43 -3.88 -7.40
N ALA A 398 14.00 -5.09 -7.64
CA ALA A 398 12.64 -5.56 -7.38
C ALA A 398 12.64 -7.06 -7.09
N ARG A 399 11.52 -7.61 -6.71
CA ARG A 399 11.27 -9.05 -6.59
C ARG A 399 9.82 -9.38 -6.93
N ASP A 400 9.58 -10.60 -7.36
CA ASP A 400 8.25 -11.18 -7.41
C ASP A 400 7.81 -11.64 -6.02
N SER A 401 6.49 -11.70 -5.81
CA SER A 401 5.88 -12.17 -4.57
C SER A 401 4.99 -13.38 -4.83
N TRP A 402 4.87 -14.25 -3.82
CA TRP A 402 3.92 -15.35 -3.88
C TRP A 402 2.49 -14.82 -3.79
N GLY A 403 1.62 -15.34 -4.67
CA GLY A 403 0.21 -14.93 -4.67
C GLY A 403 -0.47 -15.20 -6.01
N PHE A 404 -1.68 -14.68 -6.18
CA PHE A 404 -2.43 -14.81 -7.42
C PHE A 404 -1.81 -13.93 -8.51
N ASN A 405 -1.23 -14.56 -9.52
CA ASN A 405 -0.71 -13.89 -10.70
C ASN A 405 -1.56 -14.29 -11.92
N PRO A 406 -2.37 -13.39 -12.49
CA PRO A 406 -3.29 -13.71 -13.59
C PRO A 406 -2.57 -14.16 -14.86
N GLU A 407 -1.38 -13.63 -15.14
CA GLU A 407 -0.57 -14.02 -16.30
C GLU A 407 -0.02 -15.44 -16.14
N ALA A 408 0.57 -15.76 -14.97
CA ALA A 408 1.04 -17.10 -14.66
C ALA A 408 -0.10 -18.13 -14.68
N GLN A 409 -1.29 -17.77 -14.17
CA GLN A 409 -2.48 -18.61 -14.19
C GLN A 409 -2.96 -18.84 -15.62
N PHE A 410 -3.00 -17.79 -16.43
CA PHE A 410 -3.38 -17.87 -17.84
C PHE A 410 -2.44 -18.81 -18.63
N LEU A 411 -1.14 -18.67 -18.48
CA LEU A 411 -0.14 -19.50 -19.15
C LEU A 411 -0.21 -20.96 -18.67
N ALA A 412 -0.37 -21.17 -17.36
CA ALA A 412 -0.49 -22.53 -16.81
C ALA A 412 -1.82 -23.24 -17.19
N ASN A 413 -2.82 -22.52 -17.62
CA ASN A 413 -4.11 -23.07 -18.06
C ASN A 413 -4.06 -23.57 -19.53
N ARG A 414 -2.99 -23.27 -20.28
CA ARG A 414 -2.81 -23.68 -21.69
C ARG A 414 -1.69 -24.74 -21.88
#